data_a04a4de129bb6588915342608c33fe9a
#
_entry.id   a04a4de129bb6588915342608c33fe9a
#
_cell.length_a   1.000
_cell.length_b   1.000
_cell.length_c   1.000
_cell.angle_alpha   90.00
_cell.angle_beta   90.00
_cell.angle_gamma   90.00
#
_symmetry.space_group_name_H-M   'P 1'
#
loop_
_entity.id
_entity.type
_entity.pdbx_description
1 polymer ?
#
loop_
_entity_poly.entity_id
_entity_poly.type
_entity_poly.pdbx_seq_one_letter_code
_entity_poly.pdbx_strand_id
1 'polypeptide(L)'
;MGASFRNIGEIEQLAGCDRLTISPQLLEELSNDNGKLARQLSPNGISDDTPRFDSSEANFRWSMNEDAMATEKLAEGIRNFTIDQIKLEKLLADT
;
A
#
# COMPACT_ATOMS: atom_id res chain seq x y z
N MET A 1 0.06 -8.29 -2.89
CA MET A 1 -1.27 -7.94 -2.34
C MET A 1 -1.63 -6.52 -2.74
N GLY A 2 -2.83 -6.31 -3.29
CA GLY A 2 -3.35 -4.98 -3.60
C GLY A 2 -4.12 -4.38 -2.40
N ALA A 3 -4.03 -3.07 -2.22
CA ALA A 3 -4.67 -2.38 -1.11
C ALA A 3 -4.88 -0.89 -1.42
N SER A 4 -5.57 -0.20 -0.53
CA SER A 4 -5.76 1.26 -0.58
C SER A 4 -6.48 1.75 -1.85
N PHE A 5 -7.52 1.06 -2.22
CA PHE A 5 -8.32 1.41 -3.41
C PHE A 5 -9.23 2.61 -3.14
N ARG A 6 -9.41 3.42 -4.17
CA ARG A 6 -10.31 4.59 -4.15
C ARG A 6 -11.61 4.37 -4.91
N ASN A 7 -11.63 3.42 -5.86
CA ASN A 7 -12.80 3.09 -6.66
C ASN A 7 -12.78 1.61 -7.07
N ILE A 8 -13.95 1.10 -7.50
CA ILE A 8 -14.08 -0.30 -7.90
C ILE A 8 -13.33 -0.61 -9.20
N GLY A 9 -13.12 0.37 -10.07
CA GLY A 9 -12.38 0.17 -11.32
C GLY A 9 -10.93 -0.28 -11.06
N GLU A 10 -10.28 0.28 -10.04
CA GLU A 10 -8.94 -0.15 -9.63
C GLU A 10 -8.94 -1.62 -9.17
N ILE A 11 -9.97 -2.04 -8.45
CA ILE A 11 -10.12 -3.41 -7.96
C ILE A 11 -10.34 -4.37 -9.12
N GLU A 12 -11.20 -3.99 -10.08
CA GLU A 12 -11.50 -4.79 -11.27
C GLU A 12 -10.26 -5.04 -12.13
N GLN A 13 -9.35 -4.06 -12.22
CA GLN A 13 -8.09 -4.19 -12.94
C GLN A 13 -7.14 -5.21 -12.28
N LEU A 14 -7.35 -5.54 -11.02
CA LEU A 14 -6.60 -6.56 -10.31
C LEU A 14 -7.35 -7.88 -10.18
N ALA A 15 -8.42 -8.08 -10.95
CA ALA A 15 -9.18 -9.33 -10.94
C ALA A 15 -8.26 -10.52 -11.26
N GLY A 16 -8.20 -11.48 -10.36
CA GLY A 16 -7.28 -12.61 -10.42
C GLY A 16 -6.07 -12.51 -9.49
N CYS A 17 -5.88 -11.37 -8.85
CA CYS A 17 -4.86 -11.23 -7.81
C CYS A 17 -5.17 -12.15 -6.62
N ASP A 18 -4.13 -12.75 -6.05
CA ASP A 18 -4.27 -13.71 -4.96
C ASP A 18 -4.84 -13.09 -3.68
N ARG A 19 -4.51 -11.84 -3.38
CA ARG A 19 -4.96 -11.15 -2.16
C ARG A 19 -5.22 -9.68 -2.42
N LEU A 20 -6.37 -9.22 -1.93
CA LEU A 20 -6.76 -7.81 -1.99
C LEU A 20 -7.33 -7.40 -0.63
N THR A 21 -6.96 -6.22 -0.18
CA THR A 21 -7.58 -5.59 0.99
C THR A 21 -8.53 -4.50 0.48
N ILE A 22 -9.83 -4.72 0.70
CA ILE A 22 -10.89 -3.86 0.15
C ILE A 22 -11.72 -3.31 1.32
N SER A 23 -12.03 -2.02 1.29
CA SER A 23 -12.88 -1.40 2.30
C SER A 23 -14.31 -1.93 2.23
N PRO A 24 -15.07 -1.96 3.35
CA PRO A 24 -16.47 -2.38 3.33
C PRO A 24 -17.32 -1.61 2.34
N GLN A 25 -17.08 -0.31 2.18
CA GLN A 25 -17.81 0.54 1.24
C GLN A 25 -17.62 0.07 -0.22
N LEU A 26 -16.39 -0.22 -0.60
CA LEU A 26 -16.10 -0.69 -1.96
C LEU A 26 -16.60 -2.13 -2.18
N LEU A 27 -16.61 -2.97 -1.16
CA LEU A 27 -17.22 -4.29 -1.22
C LEU A 27 -18.73 -4.21 -1.49
N GLU A 28 -19.40 -3.25 -0.87
CA GLU A 28 -20.82 -3.02 -1.11
C GLU A 28 -21.07 -2.56 -2.54
N GLU A 29 -20.26 -1.62 -3.05
CA GLU A 29 -20.36 -1.18 -4.44
C GLU A 29 -20.15 -2.35 -5.42
N LEU A 30 -19.16 -3.21 -5.15
CA LEU A 30 -18.91 -4.40 -5.97
C LEU A 30 -20.10 -5.38 -5.93
N SER A 31 -20.74 -5.56 -4.78
CA SER A 31 -21.88 -6.46 -4.65
C SER A 31 -23.12 -5.97 -5.42
N ASN A 32 -23.22 -4.66 -5.63
CA ASN A 32 -24.29 -4.03 -6.40
C ASN A 32 -23.98 -3.91 -7.90
N ASP A 33 -22.75 -4.23 -8.29
CA ASP A 33 -22.34 -4.17 -9.69
C ASP A 33 -22.67 -5.48 -10.40
N ASN A 34 -23.55 -5.41 -11.37
CA ASN A 34 -24.00 -6.55 -12.19
C ASN A 34 -23.29 -6.61 -13.55
N GLY A 35 -22.28 -5.78 -13.75
CA GLY A 35 -21.48 -5.76 -14.96
C GLY A 35 -20.61 -7.02 -15.11
N LYS A 36 -20.14 -7.24 -16.31
CA LYS A 36 -19.25 -8.38 -16.57
C LYS A 36 -17.86 -8.10 -16.02
N LEU A 37 -17.36 -9.01 -15.17
CA LEU A 37 -15.99 -8.95 -14.66
C LEU A 37 -15.09 -9.90 -15.43
N ALA A 38 -14.05 -9.36 -16.07
CA ALA A 38 -13.05 -10.15 -16.78
C ALA A 38 -11.82 -10.31 -15.89
N ARG A 39 -11.25 -11.52 -15.86
CA ARG A 39 -9.99 -11.77 -15.17
C ARG A 39 -8.87 -11.01 -15.86
N GLN A 40 -8.13 -10.20 -15.10
CA GLN A 40 -7.02 -9.39 -15.61
C GLN A 40 -5.65 -10.02 -15.30
N LEU A 41 -5.53 -10.73 -14.19
CA LEU A 41 -4.28 -11.31 -13.71
C LEU A 41 -4.35 -12.83 -13.67
N SER A 42 -3.25 -13.48 -14.06
CA SER A 42 -3.10 -14.94 -14.03
C SER A 42 -1.66 -15.27 -13.63
N PRO A 43 -1.44 -16.34 -12.83
CA PRO A 43 -0.07 -16.79 -12.52
C PRO A 43 0.77 -17.13 -13.74
N ASN A 44 0.11 -17.51 -14.83
CA ASN A 44 0.76 -17.91 -16.09
C ASN A 44 1.01 -16.74 -17.04
N GLY A 45 0.44 -15.56 -16.75
CA GLY A 45 0.56 -14.36 -17.56
C GLY A 45 1.57 -13.34 -17.05
N ILE A 46 2.54 -13.78 -16.25
CA ILE A 46 3.53 -12.88 -15.66
C ILE A 46 4.51 -12.44 -16.74
N SER A 47 4.53 -11.14 -16.99
CA SER A 47 5.55 -10.47 -17.79
C SER A 47 6.23 -9.44 -16.92
N ASP A 48 7.52 -9.63 -16.64
CA ASP A 48 8.30 -8.69 -15.85
C ASP A 48 9.27 -7.95 -16.78
N ASP A 49 8.70 -7.03 -17.57
CA ASP A 49 9.46 -6.15 -18.45
C ASP A 49 9.72 -4.78 -17.81
N THR A 50 9.34 -4.62 -16.55
CA THR A 50 9.52 -3.35 -15.83
C THR A 50 11.00 -3.14 -15.53
N PRO A 51 11.63 -2.08 -16.08
CA PRO A 51 13.02 -1.79 -15.76
C PRO A 51 13.18 -1.44 -14.28
N ARG A 52 14.28 -1.91 -13.69
CA ARG A 52 14.61 -1.52 -12.31
C ARG A 52 14.99 -0.06 -12.27
N PHE A 53 14.44 0.67 -11.30
CA PHE A 53 14.91 2.02 -11.05
C PHE A 53 16.24 2.01 -10.30
N ASP A 54 16.99 3.11 -10.42
CA ASP A 54 18.25 3.27 -9.71
C ASP A 54 17.99 3.42 -8.21
N SER A 55 18.42 2.43 -7.44
CA SER A 55 18.29 2.39 -5.98
C SER A 55 19.57 2.78 -5.25
N SER A 56 20.46 3.53 -5.90
CA SER A 56 21.62 4.12 -5.23
C SER A 56 21.18 5.02 -4.06
N GLU A 57 22.06 5.19 -3.07
CA GLU A 57 21.76 6.05 -1.92
C GLU A 57 21.43 7.49 -2.36
N ALA A 58 22.20 8.04 -3.30
CA ALA A 58 21.95 9.38 -3.79
C ALA A 58 20.58 9.53 -4.44
N ASN A 59 20.21 8.59 -5.30
CA ASN A 59 18.90 8.61 -5.96
C ASN A 59 17.75 8.37 -4.98
N PHE A 60 17.93 7.46 -4.03
CA PHE A 60 16.95 7.22 -2.98
C PHE A 60 16.68 8.48 -2.16
N ARG A 61 17.73 9.14 -1.67
CA ARG A 61 17.61 10.36 -0.87
C ARG A 61 16.94 11.48 -1.65
N TRP A 62 17.31 11.64 -2.92
CA TRP A 62 16.71 12.66 -3.76
C TRP A 62 15.24 12.40 -4.03
N SER A 63 14.90 11.16 -4.40
CA SER A 63 13.52 10.76 -4.67
C SER A 63 12.62 10.90 -3.44
N MET A 64 13.12 10.56 -2.26
CA MET A 64 12.40 10.77 -1.00
C MET A 64 12.15 12.25 -0.73
N ASN A 65 13.16 13.10 -0.98
CA ASN A 65 13.03 14.54 -0.78
C ASN A 65 11.99 15.16 -1.72
N GLU A 66 11.94 14.69 -2.97
CA GLU A 66 10.99 15.21 -3.95
C GLU A 66 9.55 14.74 -3.67
N ASP A 67 9.38 13.62 -3.01
CA ASP A 67 8.06 13.11 -2.62
C ASP A 67 7.68 13.63 -1.23
N ALA A 68 6.90 14.70 -1.21
CA ALA A 68 6.49 15.34 0.04
C ALA A 68 5.73 14.37 0.95
N MET A 69 4.81 13.58 0.40
CA MET A 69 4.01 12.64 1.17
C MET A 69 4.90 11.55 1.80
N ALA A 70 5.79 10.95 1.04
CA ALA A 70 6.70 9.92 1.53
C ALA A 70 7.59 10.47 2.65
N THR A 71 8.19 11.65 2.44
CA THR A 71 9.09 12.27 3.41
C THR A 71 8.37 12.67 4.68
N GLU A 72 7.24 13.35 4.57
CA GLU A 72 6.50 13.87 5.72
C GLU A 72 5.82 12.76 6.51
N LYS A 73 5.19 11.80 5.85
CA LYS A 73 4.50 10.70 6.52
C LYS A 73 5.45 9.73 7.19
N LEU A 74 6.61 9.47 6.59
CA LEU A 74 7.63 8.65 7.23
C LEU A 74 8.18 9.32 8.50
N ALA A 75 8.50 10.61 8.42
CA ALA A 75 9.00 11.36 9.57
C ALA A 75 7.95 11.43 10.70
N GLU A 76 6.69 11.71 10.36
CA GLU A 76 5.59 11.71 11.32
C GLU A 76 5.41 10.34 11.97
N GLY A 77 5.43 9.26 11.19
CA GLY A 77 5.32 7.90 11.68
C GLY A 77 6.43 7.54 12.67
N ILE A 78 7.66 7.87 12.36
CA ILE A 78 8.82 7.64 13.24
C ILE A 78 8.64 8.37 14.57
N ARG A 79 8.21 9.64 14.54
CA ARG A 79 7.96 10.41 15.77
C ARG A 79 6.85 9.79 16.61
N ASN A 80 5.75 9.41 16.01
CA ASN A 80 4.61 8.82 16.71
C ASN A 80 4.97 7.46 17.32
N PHE A 81 5.65 6.60 16.59
CA PHE A 81 6.09 5.31 17.08
C PHE A 81 7.11 5.44 18.21
N THR A 82 7.97 6.47 18.17
CA THR A 82 8.90 6.79 19.27
C THR A 82 8.14 7.15 20.55
N ILE A 83 7.09 7.94 20.42
CA ILE A 83 6.23 8.29 21.57
C ILE A 83 5.60 7.03 22.17
N ASP A 84 5.08 6.15 21.34
CA ASP A 84 4.46 4.90 21.80
C ASP A 84 5.49 3.94 22.39
N GLN A 85 6.69 3.87 21.83
CA GLN A 85 7.80 3.10 22.37
C GLN A 85 8.15 3.56 23.79
N ILE A 86 8.25 4.88 24.01
CA ILE A 86 8.54 5.45 25.32
C ILE A 86 7.43 5.10 26.34
N LYS A 87 6.16 5.12 25.90
CA LYS A 87 5.05 4.70 26.77
C LYS A 87 5.19 3.25 27.21
N LEU A 88 5.53 2.38 26.28
CA LEU A 88 5.73 0.95 26.57
C LEU A 88 6.90 0.76 27.55
N GLU A 89 8.02 1.42 27.32
CA GLU A 89 9.19 1.35 28.19
C GLU A 89 8.86 1.78 29.61
N LYS A 90 8.11 2.87 29.76
CA LYS A 90 7.66 3.34 31.08
C LYS A 90 6.74 2.33 31.76
N LEU A 91 5.81 1.76 31.01
CA LEU A 91 4.90 0.74 31.55
C LEU A 91 5.68 -0.46 32.08
N LEU A 92 6.69 -0.93 31.34
CA LEU A 92 7.53 -2.05 31.76
C LEU A 92 8.43 -1.70 32.95
N ALA A 93 8.95 -0.47 33.00
CA ALA A 93 9.78 -0.01 34.10
C ALA A 93 9.01 0.12 35.42
N ASP A 94 7.72 0.44 35.36
CA ASP A 94 6.84 0.62 36.49
C ASP A 94 6.26 -0.70 37.02
N THR A 95 6.61 -1.82 36.43
CA THR A 95 6.09 -3.15 36.83
C THR A 95 7.06 -3.86 37.82
#